data_7b62b6933c9bd7df732f4fe0a18ba5eb
#
_entry.id   7b62b6933c9bd7df732f4fe0a18ba5eb
#
_cell.length_a   1.000
_cell.length_b   1.000
_cell.length_c   1.000
_cell.angle_alpha   90.00
_cell.angle_beta   90.00
_cell.angle_gamma   90.00
#
_symmetry.space_group_name_H-M   'P 1'
#
loop_
_entity.id
_entity.type
_entity.pdbx_description
1 polymer ?
#
loop_
_entity_poly.entity_id
_entity_poly.type
_entity_poly.pdbx_seq_one_letter_code
_entity_poly.pdbx_strand_id
1 'polypeptide(L)'
;MLFRSIQLGEIIFGGVGAGLYGMLVFVVLAVFIAGLMVGRTPEYLGKKIEAYDVKMAMLAVLIFSLLILSFTAVGSVTADGKAGITNPGPHGLSQILYAYTSGAANNGSAFAGLSANTLWFNVTMAFDMLFGRFFMVLPVLAIAGNLAKKKIAPETAGTFPVTTPLFATLLVSVILIVGALTFFPALSLGPILEHLLLQAGKVFGG
;
A
#
# COMPACT_ATOMS: atom_id res chain seq x y z
N MET A 1 -7.74 -7.90 -13.84
CA MET A 1 -8.70 -7.62 -12.76
C MET A 1 -8.12 -7.95 -11.39
N LEU A 2 -7.58 -9.13 -11.16
CA LEU A 2 -6.95 -9.59 -9.92
C LEU A 2 -5.82 -8.67 -9.41
N PHE A 3 -5.01 -8.15 -10.30
CA PHE A 3 -3.88 -7.28 -10.00
C PHE A 3 -4.29 -5.96 -9.32
N ARG A 4 -5.34 -5.29 -9.83
CA ARG A 4 -5.87 -4.08 -9.19
C ARG A 4 -6.49 -4.38 -7.83
N SER A 5 -7.12 -5.55 -7.70
CA SER A 5 -7.77 -5.96 -6.46
C SER A 5 -6.77 -6.26 -5.36
N ILE A 6 -5.60 -6.84 -5.66
CA ILE A 6 -4.58 -7.11 -4.65
C ILE A 6 -4.00 -5.81 -4.10
N GLN A 7 -3.71 -4.83 -4.95
CA GLN A 7 -3.18 -3.53 -4.52
C GLN A 7 -4.22 -2.68 -3.75
N LEU A 8 -5.50 -2.76 -4.13
CA LEU A 8 -6.57 -2.17 -3.31
C LEU A 8 -6.72 -2.88 -1.98
N GLY A 9 -6.56 -4.20 -1.94
CA GLY A 9 -6.59 -5.00 -0.73
C GLY A 9 -5.51 -4.63 0.28
N GLU A 10 -4.38 -4.09 -0.16
CA GLU A 10 -3.34 -3.57 0.75
C GLU A 10 -3.77 -2.32 1.51
N ILE A 11 -4.75 -1.59 0.99
CA ILE A 11 -5.22 -0.32 1.53
C ILE A 11 -6.53 -0.50 2.28
N ILE A 12 -7.45 -1.33 1.76
CA ILE A 12 -8.78 -1.55 2.31
C ILE A 12 -8.84 -2.92 2.96
N PHE A 13 -9.04 -2.96 4.27
CA PHE A 13 -9.16 -4.16 5.10
C PHE A 13 -7.99 -5.16 4.99
N GLY A 14 -7.04 -4.97 4.09
CA GLY A 14 -5.83 -5.76 3.91
C GLY A 14 -6.05 -7.26 3.76
N GLY A 15 -4.96 -8.02 3.74
CA GLY A 15 -5.00 -9.48 3.75
C GLY A 15 -5.35 -10.06 5.12
N VAL A 16 -5.45 -11.38 5.20
CA VAL A 16 -5.72 -12.11 6.44
C VAL A 16 -4.70 -11.73 7.53
N GLY A 17 -5.21 -11.20 8.64
CA GLY A 17 -4.40 -10.79 9.80
C GLY A 17 -3.87 -9.36 9.79
N ALA A 18 -3.93 -8.63 8.67
CA ALA A 18 -3.39 -7.27 8.56
C ALA A 18 -4.45 -6.19 8.29
N GLY A 19 -5.62 -6.58 7.79
CA GLY A 19 -6.62 -5.67 7.25
C GLY A 19 -7.14 -4.63 8.22
N LEU A 20 -7.47 -5.04 9.41
CA LEU A 20 -8.06 -4.12 10.39
C LEU A 20 -7.07 -3.03 10.82
N TYR A 21 -5.83 -3.38 11.12
CA TYR A 21 -4.86 -2.37 11.57
C TYR A 21 -4.42 -1.45 10.42
N GLY A 22 -4.36 -1.93 9.18
CA GLY A 22 -4.15 -1.08 8.01
C GLY A 22 -5.26 -0.03 7.89
N MET A 23 -6.52 -0.44 8.03
CA MET A 23 -7.66 0.48 8.04
C MET A 23 -7.57 1.51 9.17
N LEU A 24 -7.16 1.10 10.38
CA LEU A 24 -6.98 2.00 11.51
C LEU A 24 -5.88 3.05 11.27
N VAL A 25 -4.81 2.70 10.55
CA VAL A 25 -3.78 3.66 10.13
C VAL A 25 -4.39 4.76 9.25
N PHE A 26 -5.24 4.38 8.28
CA PHE A 26 -5.95 5.36 7.45
C PHE A 26 -6.94 6.20 8.25
N VAL A 27 -7.62 5.63 9.25
CA VAL A 27 -8.47 6.39 10.17
C VAL A 27 -7.67 7.47 10.89
N VAL A 28 -6.50 7.13 11.44
CA VAL A 28 -5.61 8.09 12.13
C VAL A 28 -5.20 9.23 11.19
N LEU A 29 -4.81 8.90 9.95
CA LEU A 29 -4.44 9.90 8.95
C LEU A 29 -5.63 10.78 8.55
N ALA A 30 -6.79 10.18 8.28
CA ALA A 30 -7.99 10.91 7.87
C ALA A 30 -8.48 11.87 8.97
N VAL A 31 -8.52 11.41 10.23
CA VAL A 31 -8.90 12.24 11.38
C VAL A 31 -7.94 13.41 11.55
N PHE A 32 -6.63 13.15 11.42
CA PHE A 32 -5.63 14.19 11.57
C PHE A 32 -5.74 15.26 10.47
N ILE A 33 -5.77 14.83 9.20
CA ILE A 33 -5.85 15.74 8.05
C ILE A 33 -7.15 16.54 8.10
N ALA A 34 -8.29 15.87 8.28
CA ALA A 34 -9.59 16.53 8.31
C ALA A 34 -9.73 17.47 9.53
N GLY A 35 -9.27 17.04 10.69
CA GLY A 35 -9.27 17.87 11.90
C GLY A 35 -8.49 19.17 11.68
N LEU A 36 -7.28 19.09 11.14
CA LEU A 36 -6.46 20.28 10.85
C LEU A 36 -7.08 21.18 9.77
N MET A 37 -7.64 20.60 8.71
CA MET A 37 -8.25 21.38 7.62
C MET A 37 -9.46 22.17 8.09
N VAL A 38 -10.24 21.64 9.03
CA VAL A 38 -11.44 22.29 9.57
C VAL A 38 -11.12 23.16 10.82
N GLY A 39 -9.86 23.11 11.29
CA GLY A 39 -9.47 23.83 12.51
C GLY A 39 -10.02 23.21 13.79
N ARG A 40 -10.28 21.91 13.80
CA ARG A 40 -10.77 21.15 14.95
C ARG A 40 -9.69 20.22 15.48
N THR A 41 -9.80 19.86 16.77
CA THR A 41 -8.87 18.92 17.40
C THR A 41 -9.07 17.52 16.83
N PRO A 42 -8.01 16.89 16.25
CA PRO A 42 -8.10 15.53 15.74
C PRO A 42 -8.10 14.54 16.93
N GLU A 43 -9.24 13.93 17.17
CA GLU A 43 -9.44 12.93 18.23
C GLU A 43 -10.11 11.69 17.67
N TYR A 44 -9.69 10.52 18.13
CA TYR A 44 -10.29 9.24 17.79
C TYR A 44 -10.49 8.42 19.06
N LEU A 45 -11.74 8.01 19.30
CA LEU A 45 -12.15 7.30 20.53
C LEU A 45 -11.74 8.03 21.82
N GLY A 46 -11.90 9.35 21.84
CA GLY A 46 -11.56 10.19 22.99
C GLY A 46 -10.05 10.38 23.22
N LYS A 47 -9.22 9.99 22.26
CA LYS A 47 -7.76 10.16 22.37
C LYS A 47 -7.25 11.09 21.27
N LYS A 48 -6.49 12.09 21.66
CA LYS A 48 -5.92 13.07 20.74
C LYS A 48 -4.87 12.42 19.84
N ILE A 49 -5.00 12.62 18.54
CA ILE A 49 -4.01 12.22 17.55
C ILE A 49 -2.94 13.31 17.45
N GLU A 50 -1.70 12.95 17.66
CA GLU A 50 -0.56 13.87 17.67
C GLU A 50 0.43 13.57 16.56
N ALA A 51 1.39 14.47 16.36
CA ALA A 51 2.39 14.38 15.32
C ALA A 51 3.17 13.04 15.32
N TYR A 52 3.39 12.43 16.49
CA TYR A 52 4.04 11.13 16.59
C TYR A 52 3.20 10.02 15.96
N ASP A 53 1.89 9.97 16.28
CA ASP A 53 0.97 8.97 15.74
C ASP A 53 0.90 9.07 14.22
N VAL A 54 0.86 10.31 13.70
CA VAL A 54 0.83 10.59 12.25
C VAL A 54 2.13 10.20 11.56
N LYS A 55 3.29 10.48 12.17
CA LYS A 55 4.58 10.05 11.63
C LYS A 55 4.66 8.54 11.50
N MET A 56 4.20 7.80 12.51
CA MET A 56 4.16 6.34 12.47
C MET A 56 3.15 5.83 11.43
N ALA A 57 1.99 6.47 11.32
CA ALA A 57 0.99 6.12 10.31
C ALA A 57 1.51 6.36 8.88
N MET A 58 2.18 7.49 8.64
CA MET A 58 2.82 7.77 7.34
C MET A 58 3.91 6.75 7.02
N LEU A 59 4.75 6.40 8.00
CA LEU A 59 5.79 5.38 7.81
C LEU A 59 5.16 4.04 7.41
N ALA A 60 4.10 3.61 8.09
CA ALA A 60 3.39 2.38 7.77
C ALA A 60 2.84 2.36 6.33
N VAL A 61 2.28 3.48 5.85
CA VAL A 61 1.76 3.58 4.47
C VAL A 61 2.88 3.58 3.43
N LEU A 62 3.96 4.32 3.70
CA LEU A 62 5.05 4.51 2.74
C LEU A 62 5.91 3.26 2.55
N ILE A 63 6.02 2.40 3.57
CA ILE A 63 6.92 1.24 3.50
C ILE A 63 6.51 0.24 2.40
N PHE A 64 5.21 -0.03 2.25
CA PHE A 64 4.73 -0.90 1.19
C PHE A 64 5.04 -0.35 -0.20
N SER A 65 4.74 0.93 -0.40
CA SER A 65 5.02 1.59 -1.67
C SER A 65 6.50 1.55 -2.01
N LEU A 66 7.35 1.82 -1.02
CA LEU A 66 8.80 1.80 -1.18
C LEU A 66 9.29 0.40 -1.58
N LEU A 67 8.90 -0.63 -0.86
CA LEU A 67 9.33 -2.01 -1.12
C LEU A 67 8.84 -2.48 -2.49
N ILE A 68 7.54 -2.41 -2.74
CA ILE A 68 6.93 -2.90 -3.98
C ILE A 68 7.55 -2.22 -5.20
N LEU A 69 7.60 -0.89 -5.21
CA LEU A 69 8.06 -0.16 -6.38
C LEU A 69 9.57 -0.26 -6.58
N SER A 70 10.36 -0.25 -5.51
CA SER A 70 11.82 -0.39 -5.60
C SER A 70 12.23 -1.76 -6.12
N PHE A 71 11.72 -2.84 -5.53
CA PHE A 71 12.03 -4.19 -5.99
C PHE A 71 11.50 -4.45 -7.40
N THR A 72 10.32 -3.91 -7.75
CA THR A 72 9.79 -3.99 -9.11
C THR A 72 10.70 -3.27 -10.10
N ALA A 73 11.16 -2.06 -9.77
CA ALA A 73 12.04 -1.29 -10.64
C ALA A 73 13.37 -2.03 -10.87
N VAL A 74 14.01 -2.50 -9.80
CA VAL A 74 15.28 -3.24 -9.91
C VAL A 74 15.09 -4.56 -10.64
N GLY A 75 14.05 -5.33 -10.34
CA GLY A 75 13.73 -6.60 -11.02
C GLY A 75 13.42 -6.42 -12.52
N SER A 76 12.83 -5.29 -12.90
CA SER A 76 12.50 -4.98 -14.30
C SER A 76 13.74 -4.60 -15.15
N VAL A 77 14.81 -4.13 -14.52
CA VAL A 77 16.04 -3.69 -15.20
C VAL A 77 17.09 -4.81 -15.25
N THR A 78 17.18 -5.61 -14.18
CA THR A 78 18.21 -6.66 -14.07
C THR A 78 17.95 -7.86 -15.00
N ALA A 79 19.02 -8.49 -15.48
CA ALA A 79 18.92 -9.70 -16.30
C ALA A 79 18.27 -10.86 -15.53
N ASP A 80 18.68 -11.04 -14.26
CA ASP A 80 18.17 -12.11 -13.40
C ASP A 80 16.67 -11.94 -13.08
N GLY A 81 16.21 -10.69 -12.88
CA GLY A 81 14.79 -10.40 -12.67
C GLY A 81 13.96 -10.70 -13.94
N LYS A 82 14.51 -10.39 -15.12
CA LYS A 82 13.85 -10.69 -16.40
C LYS A 82 13.89 -12.17 -16.76
N ALA A 83 14.84 -12.93 -16.28
CA ALA A 83 14.94 -14.36 -16.58
C ALA A 83 13.73 -15.19 -16.04
N GLY A 84 13.06 -14.67 -15.00
CA GLY A 84 11.90 -15.35 -14.43
C GLY A 84 10.55 -15.04 -15.10
N ILE A 85 10.48 -14.03 -15.98
CA ILE A 85 9.23 -13.69 -16.66
C ILE A 85 8.95 -14.62 -17.83
N THR A 86 7.68 -15.02 -17.99
CA THR A 86 7.24 -15.86 -19.11
C THR A 86 6.62 -15.06 -20.26
N ASN A 87 6.18 -13.83 -19.98
CA ASN A 87 5.61 -12.93 -20.97
C ASN A 87 6.49 -11.69 -21.10
N PRO A 88 7.33 -11.55 -22.13
CA PRO A 88 8.18 -10.39 -22.32
C PRO A 88 7.36 -9.11 -22.59
N GLY A 89 7.99 -7.95 -22.40
CA GLY A 89 7.35 -6.66 -22.66
C GLY A 89 6.46 -6.17 -21.50
N PRO A 90 5.37 -5.43 -21.80
CA PRO A 90 4.51 -4.79 -20.79
C PRO A 90 3.90 -5.76 -19.78
N HIS A 91 3.59 -6.98 -20.20
CA HIS A 91 3.04 -8.01 -19.32
C HIS A 91 4.07 -8.54 -18.33
N GLY A 92 5.37 -8.58 -18.70
CA GLY A 92 6.45 -8.95 -17.79
C GLY A 92 6.59 -7.98 -16.61
N LEU A 93 6.43 -6.68 -16.86
CA LEU A 93 6.38 -5.68 -15.79
C LEU A 93 5.25 -5.98 -14.80
N SER A 94 4.06 -6.33 -15.31
CA SER A 94 2.92 -6.70 -14.46
C SER A 94 3.17 -7.97 -13.64
N GLN A 95 3.91 -8.95 -14.18
CA GLN A 95 4.30 -10.16 -13.45
C GLN A 95 5.21 -9.84 -12.26
N ILE A 96 6.25 -9.05 -12.50
CA ILE A 96 7.21 -8.65 -11.46
C ILE A 96 6.51 -7.79 -10.38
N LEU A 97 5.74 -6.78 -10.80
CA LEU A 97 5.01 -5.90 -9.89
C LEU A 97 4.02 -6.68 -9.03
N TYR A 98 3.31 -7.67 -9.61
CA TYR A 98 2.41 -8.53 -8.86
C TYR A 98 3.15 -9.37 -7.81
N ALA A 99 4.30 -9.95 -8.19
CA ALA A 99 5.09 -10.79 -7.29
C ALA A 99 5.53 -10.01 -6.04
N TYR A 100 6.11 -8.83 -6.21
CA TYR A 100 6.54 -8.00 -5.08
C TYR A 100 5.36 -7.39 -4.30
N THR A 101 4.23 -7.09 -4.95
CA THR A 101 3.02 -6.70 -4.21
C THR A 101 2.55 -7.83 -3.29
N SER A 102 2.52 -9.07 -3.80
CA SER A 102 2.13 -10.24 -3.00
C SER A 102 3.17 -10.57 -1.93
N GLY A 103 4.45 -10.34 -2.19
CA GLY A 103 5.55 -10.51 -1.24
C GLY A 103 5.47 -9.54 -0.07
N ALA A 104 5.48 -8.25 -0.34
CA ALA A 104 5.44 -7.19 0.68
C ALA A 104 4.24 -7.32 1.60
N ALA A 105 3.07 -7.60 1.04
CA ALA A 105 1.83 -7.79 1.78
C ALA A 105 1.71 -9.14 2.49
N ASN A 106 2.60 -10.08 2.18
CA ASN A 106 2.58 -11.45 2.69
C ASN A 106 1.27 -12.21 2.36
N ASN A 107 0.68 -11.92 1.20
CA ASN A 107 -0.56 -12.56 0.76
C ASN A 107 -0.35 -14.01 0.31
N GLY A 108 0.85 -14.33 -0.18
CA GLY A 108 1.17 -15.66 -0.67
C GLY A 108 0.42 -16.03 -1.97
N SER A 109 0.00 -15.06 -2.75
CA SER A 109 -0.72 -15.30 -4.02
C SER A 109 0.23 -15.94 -5.02
N ALA A 110 -0.16 -17.08 -5.57
CA ALA A 110 0.55 -17.71 -6.68
C ALA A 110 0.24 -16.96 -7.99
N PHE A 111 1.29 -16.53 -8.70
CA PHE A 111 1.17 -15.98 -10.04
C PHE A 111 1.79 -16.95 -11.03
N ALA A 112 0.96 -17.65 -11.79
CA ALA A 112 1.36 -18.78 -12.64
C ALA A 112 2.31 -18.40 -13.78
N GLY A 113 2.43 -17.11 -14.11
CA GLY A 113 3.28 -16.62 -15.18
C GLY A 113 4.71 -16.29 -14.79
N LEU A 114 5.11 -16.46 -13.53
CA LEU A 114 6.45 -16.12 -13.05
C LEU A 114 7.19 -17.37 -12.59
N SER A 115 8.40 -17.61 -13.11
CA SER A 115 9.33 -18.62 -12.59
C SER A 115 10.05 -18.05 -11.35
N ALA A 116 9.39 -18.11 -10.20
CA ALA A 116 9.88 -17.51 -8.97
C ALA A 116 11.03 -18.31 -8.31
N ASN A 117 11.26 -19.58 -8.67
CA ASN A 117 12.30 -20.40 -8.09
C ASN A 117 13.67 -20.11 -8.73
N THR A 118 14.15 -18.90 -8.58
CA THR A 118 15.49 -18.45 -8.95
C THR A 118 16.17 -17.84 -7.73
N LEU A 119 17.51 -17.82 -7.71
CA LEU A 119 18.24 -17.20 -6.60
C LEU A 119 17.83 -15.74 -6.40
N TRP A 120 17.64 -15.02 -7.51
CA TRP A 120 17.18 -13.63 -7.50
C TRP A 120 15.86 -13.46 -6.73
N PHE A 121 14.80 -14.13 -7.20
CA PHE A 121 13.47 -14.00 -6.58
C PHE A 121 13.43 -14.59 -5.17
N ASN A 122 14.14 -15.70 -4.91
CA ASN A 122 14.18 -16.29 -3.58
C ASN A 122 14.78 -15.33 -2.54
N VAL A 123 15.84 -14.62 -2.88
CA VAL A 123 16.50 -13.65 -1.97
C VAL A 123 15.70 -12.36 -1.88
N THR A 124 15.35 -11.75 -3.01
CA THR A 124 14.64 -10.45 -3.02
C THR A 124 13.27 -10.55 -2.42
N MET A 125 12.52 -11.63 -2.70
CA MET A 125 11.19 -11.87 -2.10
C MET A 125 11.30 -12.15 -0.60
N ALA A 126 12.36 -12.83 -0.13
CA ALA A 126 12.57 -13.04 1.30
C ALA A 126 12.75 -11.71 2.04
N PHE A 127 13.54 -10.79 1.49
CA PHE A 127 13.68 -9.43 2.05
C PHE A 127 12.38 -8.64 1.96
N ASP A 128 11.70 -8.69 0.83
CA ASP A 128 10.42 -8.01 0.61
C ASP A 128 9.35 -8.44 1.63
N MET A 129 9.20 -9.76 1.84
CA MET A 129 8.29 -10.32 2.85
C MET A 129 8.68 -9.94 4.27
N LEU A 130 9.97 -10.01 4.61
CA LEU A 130 10.47 -9.70 5.95
C LEU A 130 10.20 -8.24 6.30
N PHE A 131 10.63 -7.34 5.43
CA PHE A 131 10.46 -5.90 5.65
C PHE A 131 9.00 -5.47 5.55
N GLY A 132 8.24 -5.99 4.60
CA GLY A 132 6.81 -5.72 4.47
C GLY A 132 6.04 -6.08 5.74
N ARG A 133 6.33 -7.22 6.34
CA ARG A 133 5.68 -7.64 7.59
C ARG A 133 6.10 -6.79 8.79
N PHE A 134 7.38 -6.73 9.08
CA PHE A 134 7.86 -6.14 10.33
C PHE A 134 7.80 -4.62 10.31
N PHE A 135 8.13 -3.97 9.21
CA PHE A 135 8.09 -2.51 9.13
C PHE A 135 6.67 -1.94 9.06
N MET A 136 5.67 -2.76 8.80
CA MET A 136 4.27 -2.37 8.97
C MET A 136 3.80 -2.55 10.43
N VAL A 137 4.13 -3.69 11.04
CA VAL A 137 3.66 -4.02 12.40
C VAL A 137 4.27 -3.09 13.45
N LEU A 138 5.56 -2.77 13.34
CA LEU A 138 6.26 -1.92 14.32
C LEU A 138 5.65 -0.51 14.48
N PRO A 139 5.40 0.25 13.39
CA PRO A 139 4.71 1.53 13.50
C PRO A 139 3.30 1.43 14.09
N VAL A 140 2.55 0.38 13.72
CA VAL A 140 1.20 0.18 14.25
C VAL A 140 1.23 -0.08 15.77
N LEU A 141 2.15 -0.91 16.24
CA LEU A 141 2.37 -1.14 17.68
C LEU A 141 2.83 0.14 18.39
N ALA A 142 3.66 0.96 17.74
CA ALA A 142 4.09 2.25 18.29
C ALA A 142 2.90 3.22 18.44
N ILE A 143 2.00 3.29 17.45
CA ILE A 143 0.75 4.06 17.55
C ILE A 143 -0.10 3.53 18.71
N ALA A 144 -0.34 2.23 18.74
CA ALA A 144 -1.15 1.60 19.80
C ALA A 144 -0.58 1.87 21.19
N GLY A 145 0.72 1.71 21.36
CA GLY A 145 1.42 1.99 22.63
C GLY A 145 1.36 3.46 23.05
N ASN A 146 1.47 4.39 22.07
CA ASN A 146 1.34 5.82 22.33
C ASN A 146 -0.11 6.19 22.72
N LEU A 147 -1.08 5.70 21.97
CA LEU A 147 -2.50 5.93 22.28
C LEU A 147 -2.92 5.30 23.60
N ALA A 148 -2.36 4.15 23.99
CA ALA A 148 -2.65 3.51 25.28
C ALA A 148 -2.26 4.40 26.47
N LYS A 149 -1.17 5.15 26.36
CA LYS A 149 -0.68 6.06 27.44
C LYS A 149 -1.50 7.34 27.57
N LYS A 150 -2.25 7.73 26.55
CA LYS A 150 -3.04 8.97 26.53
C LYS A 150 -4.30 8.83 27.39
N LYS A 151 -4.61 9.89 28.13
CA LYS A 151 -5.89 9.99 28.87
C LYS A 151 -7.03 10.21 27.88
N ILE A 152 -8.21 9.70 28.22
CA ILE A 152 -9.43 9.96 27.48
C ILE A 152 -9.84 11.41 27.75
N ALA A 153 -10.01 12.20 26.70
CA ALA A 153 -10.56 13.55 26.76
C ALA A 153 -12.07 13.51 26.50
N PRO A 154 -12.88 14.30 27.21
CA PRO A 154 -14.29 14.42 26.89
C PRO A 154 -14.46 15.13 25.53
N GLU A 155 -15.44 14.69 24.75
CA GLU A 155 -15.80 15.35 23.50
C GLU A 155 -16.26 16.79 23.76
N THR A 156 -15.74 17.72 22.99
CA THR A 156 -16.07 19.14 23.06
C THR A 156 -16.60 19.62 21.71
N ALA A 157 -17.18 20.81 21.65
CA ALA A 157 -17.59 21.42 20.38
C ALA A 157 -16.45 21.63 19.37
N GLY A 158 -15.20 21.63 19.87
CA GLY A 158 -13.97 21.71 19.06
C GLY A 158 -13.46 20.36 18.57
N THR A 159 -14.01 19.22 19.02
CA THR A 159 -13.60 17.88 18.57
C THR A 159 -14.13 17.61 17.16
N PHE A 160 -13.28 17.00 16.32
CA PHE A 160 -13.70 16.58 14.97
C PHE A 160 -14.62 15.35 15.06
N PRO A 161 -15.85 15.40 14.53
CA PRO A 161 -16.82 14.31 14.66
C PRO A 161 -16.45 13.13 13.73
N VAL A 162 -16.21 11.95 14.32
CA VAL A 162 -15.82 10.72 13.59
C VAL A 162 -16.96 9.71 13.43
N THR A 163 -18.16 10.02 13.96
CA THR A 163 -19.33 9.13 13.93
C THR A 163 -20.34 9.48 12.83
N THR A 164 -20.04 10.48 12.02
CA THR A 164 -20.95 10.99 11.00
C THR A 164 -20.76 10.29 9.65
N PRO A 165 -21.81 10.22 8.79
CA PRO A 165 -21.67 9.73 7.42
C PRO A 165 -20.65 10.53 6.59
N LEU A 166 -20.50 11.81 6.90
CA LEU A 166 -19.49 12.68 6.28
C LEU A 166 -18.07 12.14 6.53
N PHE A 167 -17.78 11.73 7.76
CA PHE A 167 -16.48 11.14 8.08
C PHE A 167 -16.25 9.81 7.33
N ALA A 168 -17.27 8.96 7.23
CA ALA A 168 -17.16 7.72 6.46
C ALA A 168 -16.84 7.99 4.98
N THR A 169 -17.51 8.95 4.36
CA THR A 169 -17.24 9.36 2.98
C THR A 169 -15.84 9.93 2.83
N LEU A 170 -15.40 10.76 3.77
CA LEU A 170 -14.06 11.33 3.78
C LEU A 170 -12.99 10.24 3.92
N LEU A 171 -13.17 9.28 4.81
CA LEU A 171 -12.25 8.16 4.99
C LEU A 171 -12.11 7.33 3.71
N VAL A 172 -13.24 6.98 3.07
CA VAL A 172 -13.23 6.27 1.79
C VAL A 172 -12.50 7.10 0.72
N SER A 173 -12.75 8.40 0.65
CA SER A 173 -12.08 9.29 -0.30
C SER A 173 -10.57 9.34 -0.07
N VAL A 174 -10.11 9.45 1.18
CA VAL A 174 -8.68 9.43 1.52
C VAL A 174 -8.03 8.10 1.10
N ILE A 175 -8.67 6.97 1.38
CA ILE A 175 -8.19 5.65 0.98
C ILE A 175 -8.05 5.56 -0.54
N LEU A 176 -9.06 5.97 -1.28
CA LEU A 176 -9.06 5.92 -2.75
C LEU A 176 -7.99 6.84 -3.35
N ILE A 177 -7.86 8.07 -2.83
CA ILE A 177 -6.87 9.05 -3.32
C ILE A 177 -5.45 8.55 -3.04
N VAL A 178 -5.17 8.12 -1.81
CA VAL A 178 -3.84 7.62 -1.44
C VAL A 178 -3.50 6.37 -2.25
N GLY A 179 -4.43 5.42 -2.37
CA GLY A 179 -4.24 4.22 -3.18
C GLY A 179 -4.01 4.52 -4.66
N ALA A 180 -4.78 5.45 -5.22
CA ALA A 180 -4.59 5.87 -6.60
C ALA A 180 -3.23 6.54 -6.82
N LEU A 181 -2.85 7.48 -5.96
CA LEU A 181 -1.56 8.17 -6.07
C LEU A 181 -0.36 7.23 -5.90
N THR A 182 -0.49 6.22 -5.07
CA THR A 182 0.59 5.27 -4.76
C THR A 182 0.86 4.31 -5.92
N PHE A 183 -0.17 3.68 -6.48
CA PHE A 183 0.00 2.56 -7.41
C PHE A 183 -0.44 2.84 -8.84
N PHE A 184 -1.35 3.79 -9.07
CA PHE A 184 -1.88 4.08 -10.40
C PHE A 184 -0.79 4.44 -11.42
N PRO A 185 0.26 5.24 -11.10
CA PRO A 185 1.33 5.53 -12.05
C PRO A 185 2.03 4.26 -12.54
N ALA A 186 2.38 3.35 -11.64
CA ALA A 186 3.03 2.09 -11.99
C ALA A 186 2.10 1.16 -12.80
N LEU A 187 0.81 1.10 -12.44
CA LEU A 187 -0.21 0.33 -13.14
C LEU A 187 -0.50 0.82 -14.56
N SER A 188 -0.33 2.11 -14.81
CA SER A 188 -0.58 2.71 -16.12
C SER A 188 0.56 2.49 -17.12
N LEU A 189 1.78 2.21 -16.64
CA LEU A 189 2.96 2.03 -17.51
C LEU A 189 2.79 0.89 -18.50
N GLY A 190 2.29 -0.26 -18.07
CA GLY A 190 2.07 -1.42 -18.93
C GLY A 190 1.12 -1.10 -20.11
N PRO A 191 -0.12 -0.68 -19.86
CA PRO A 191 -1.08 -0.32 -20.91
C PRO A 191 -0.60 0.81 -21.84
N ILE A 192 0.09 1.82 -21.32
CA ILE A 192 0.64 2.90 -22.14
C ILE A 192 1.70 2.36 -23.09
N LEU A 193 2.65 1.57 -22.57
CA LEU A 193 3.69 0.96 -23.38
C LEU A 193 3.11 0.03 -24.44
N GLU A 194 2.13 -0.79 -24.08
CA GLU A 194 1.45 -1.69 -25.01
C GLU A 194 0.77 -0.90 -26.15
N HIS A 195 0.07 0.19 -25.82
CA HIS A 195 -0.54 1.06 -26.81
C HIS A 195 0.50 1.64 -27.80
N LEU A 196 1.63 2.11 -27.30
CA LEU A 196 2.71 2.64 -28.14
C LEU A 196 3.34 1.56 -29.04
N LEU A 197 3.51 0.33 -28.53
CA LEU A 197 4.02 -0.78 -29.32
C LEU A 197 3.04 -1.18 -30.42
N LEU A 198 1.74 -1.20 -30.14
CA LEU A 198 0.70 -1.46 -31.14
C LEU A 198 0.71 -0.40 -32.25
N GLN A 199 0.86 0.87 -31.89
CA GLN A 199 1.00 1.95 -32.89
C GLN A 199 2.26 1.80 -33.75
N ALA A 200 3.34 1.24 -33.20
CA ALA A 200 4.57 0.92 -33.93
C ALA A 200 4.49 -0.40 -34.71
N GLY A 201 3.30 -1.02 -34.83
CA GLY A 201 3.08 -2.27 -35.52
C GLY A 201 3.63 -3.52 -34.84
N LYS A 202 4.05 -3.40 -33.58
CA LYS A 202 4.54 -4.53 -32.76
C LYS A 202 3.38 -5.13 -31.98
N VAL A 203 2.98 -6.35 -32.35
CA VAL A 203 1.95 -7.11 -31.65
C VAL A 203 2.59 -8.06 -30.62
N PHE A 204 1.81 -8.44 -29.62
CA PHE A 204 2.22 -9.38 -28.59
C PHE A 204 2.47 -10.76 -29.20
N GLY A 205 3.69 -11.30 -29.04
CA GLY A 205 4.06 -12.63 -29.59
C GLY A 205 4.75 -12.61 -30.96
N GLY A 206 5.07 -11.41 -31.48
CA GLY A 206 5.87 -11.24 -32.70
C GLY A 206 7.33 -10.91 -32.42
#